data_9cc5e7b8ac3987a9d927cf83d918a4a2
#
_entry.id   9cc5e7b8ac3987a9d927cf83d918a4a2
#
_cell.length_a   1.000
_cell.length_b   1.000
_cell.length_c   1.000
_cell.angle_alpha   90.00
_cell.angle_beta   90.00
_cell.angle_gamma   90.00
#
_symmetry.space_group_name_H-M   'P 1'
#
loop_
_entity.id
_entity.type
_entity.pdbx_description
1 polymer ?
#
loop_
_entity_poly.entity_id
_entity_poly.type
_entity_poly.pdbx_seq_one_letter_code
_entity_poly.pdbx_strand_id
1 'polypeptide(L)'
;MVEEEYEVYILKKASKDKENIKQFPALKKNVDKLINLIKKNPFQTPPFYEILTKDLKGYYSRRINKQHRLVYEVIEEKKRINIISMWKHYEF
;
A
#
# COMPACT_ATOMS: atom_id res chain seq x y z
N MET A 1 -25.57 1.60 8.68
CA MET A 1 -25.04 2.19 7.44
C MET A 1 -23.73 1.52 7.07
N VAL A 2 -23.64 1.01 5.86
CA VAL A 2 -22.42 0.32 5.40
C VAL A 2 -21.48 1.38 4.84
N GLU A 3 -20.26 1.41 5.37
CA GLU A 3 -19.23 2.29 4.81
C GLU A 3 -18.75 1.71 3.49
N GLU A 4 -18.60 2.55 2.50
CA GLU A 4 -18.01 2.16 1.24
C GLU A 4 -16.52 1.92 1.44
N GLU A 5 -16.07 0.72 1.09
CA GLU A 5 -14.65 0.44 1.07
C GLU A 5 -14.08 0.88 -0.28
N TYR A 6 -12.79 1.16 -0.28
CA TYR A 6 -12.09 1.47 -1.51
C TYR A 6 -11.82 0.18 -2.30
N GLU A 7 -11.81 0.30 -3.62
CA GLU A 7 -11.35 -0.80 -4.46
C GLU A 7 -9.83 -0.75 -4.54
N VAL A 8 -9.20 -1.91 -4.35
CA VAL A 8 -7.73 -1.99 -4.37
C VAL A 8 -7.28 -2.68 -5.64
N TYR A 9 -6.44 -1.99 -6.40
CA TYR A 9 -5.82 -2.51 -7.61
C TYR A 9 -4.33 -2.65 -7.37
N ILE A 10 -3.81 -3.84 -7.67
CA ILE A 10 -2.37 -4.10 -7.52
C ILE A 10 -1.75 -3.96 -8.91
N LEU A 11 -0.96 -2.90 -9.11
CA LEU A 11 -0.38 -2.62 -10.40
C LEU A 11 0.71 -3.63 -10.74
N LYS A 12 1.13 -3.65 -11.99
CA LYS A 12 2.02 -4.67 -12.51
C LYS A 12 3.29 -4.88 -11.69
N LYS A 13 3.98 -3.80 -11.34
CA LYS A 13 5.20 -3.90 -10.54
C LYS A 13 4.90 -4.48 -9.16
N ALA A 14 3.84 -4.00 -8.55
CA ALA A 14 3.45 -4.49 -7.22
C ALA A 14 3.02 -5.96 -7.27
N SER A 15 2.44 -6.39 -8.37
CA SER A 15 2.06 -7.78 -8.54
C SER A 15 3.29 -8.69 -8.56
N LYS A 16 4.36 -8.24 -9.21
CA LYS A 16 5.63 -8.97 -9.19
C LYS A 16 6.23 -8.98 -7.79
N ASP A 17 6.15 -7.86 -7.10
CA ASP A 17 6.61 -7.76 -5.71
C ASP A 17 5.86 -8.74 -4.82
N LYS A 18 4.57 -8.86 -5.04
CA LYS A 18 3.71 -9.78 -4.27
C LYS A 18 4.15 -11.23 -4.44
N GLU A 19 4.57 -11.60 -5.65
CA GLU A 19 5.08 -12.95 -5.90
C GLU A 19 6.33 -13.22 -5.07
N ASN A 20 7.23 -12.24 -4.96
CA ASN A 20 8.41 -12.37 -4.10
C ASN A 20 8.03 -12.50 -2.63
N ILE A 21 7.04 -11.75 -2.22
CA ILE A 21 6.59 -11.72 -0.82
C ILE A 21 5.99 -13.05 -0.39
N LYS A 22 5.39 -13.79 -1.31
CA LYS A 22 4.78 -15.08 -1.00
C LYS A 22 5.75 -16.06 -0.35
N GLN A 23 7.05 -15.91 -0.61
CA GLN A 23 8.06 -16.77 -0.04
C GLN A 23 8.34 -16.47 1.43
N PHE A 24 7.80 -15.39 1.95
CA PHE A 24 8.06 -14.93 3.31
C PHE A 24 6.74 -14.74 4.05
N PRO A 25 6.27 -15.79 4.73
CA PRO A 25 4.93 -15.77 5.35
C PRO A 25 4.66 -14.60 6.30
N ALA A 26 5.66 -14.23 7.11
CA ALA A 26 5.49 -13.12 8.04
C ALA A 26 5.31 -11.80 7.30
N LEU A 27 6.07 -11.61 6.23
CA LEU A 27 5.98 -10.42 5.41
C LEU A 27 4.63 -10.35 4.69
N LYS A 28 4.21 -11.49 4.14
CA LYS A 28 2.90 -11.58 3.48
C LYS A 28 1.77 -11.22 4.43
N LYS A 29 1.84 -11.71 5.66
CA LYS A 29 0.83 -11.43 6.66
C LYS A 29 0.72 -9.92 6.93
N ASN A 30 1.88 -9.25 7.04
CA ASN A 30 1.89 -7.81 7.28
C ASN A 30 1.32 -7.04 6.08
N VAL A 31 1.64 -7.46 4.86
CA VAL A 31 1.09 -6.86 3.65
C VAL A 31 -0.43 -7.00 3.62
N ASP A 32 -0.93 -8.19 3.90
CA ASP A 32 -2.37 -8.44 3.89
C ASP A 32 -3.09 -7.58 4.92
N LYS A 33 -2.51 -7.42 6.10
CA LYS A 33 -3.07 -6.54 7.13
C LYS A 33 -3.13 -5.10 6.68
N LEU A 34 -2.05 -4.61 6.07
CA LEU A 34 -2.01 -3.22 5.59
C LEU A 34 -3.03 -2.98 4.48
N ILE A 35 -3.14 -3.92 3.54
CA ILE A 35 -4.09 -3.78 2.45
C ILE A 35 -5.52 -3.73 3.00
N ASN A 36 -5.85 -4.60 3.95
CA ASN A 36 -7.16 -4.58 4.56
C ASN A 36 -7.44 -3.28 5.30
N LEU A 37 -6.41 -2.73 5.95
CA LEU A 37 -6.54 -1.48 6.68
C LEU A 37 -6.79 -0.30 5.73
N ILE A 38 -5.96 -0.16 4.69
CA ILE A 38 -6.10 0.97 3.77
C ILE A 38 -7.36 0.87 2.92
N LYS A 39 -7.83 -0.34 2.67
CA LYS A 39 -9.08 -0.57 1.95
C LYS A 39 -10.25 0.07 2.69
N LYS A 40 -10.22 0.04 3.99
CA LYS A 40 -11.26 0.67 4.82
C LYS A 40 -11.03 2.16 4.99
N ASN A 41 -9.78 2.54 5.25
CA ASN A 41 -9.42 3.94 5.40
C ASN A 41 -7.94 4.13 5.07
N PRO A 42 -7.61 4.63 3.87
CA PRO A 42 -6.22 4.76 3.45
C PRO A 42 -5.41 5.78 4.25
N PHE A 43 -6.06 6.58 5.07
CA PHE A 43 -5.41 7.62 5.85
C PHE A 43 -5.43 7.34 7.35
N GLN A 44 -5.82 6.14 7.73
CA GLN A 44 -5.89 5.78 9.15
C GLN A 44 -4.51 5.76 9.81
N THR A 45 -4.43 6.30 11.02
CA THR A 45 -3.26 6.21 11.89
C THR A 45 -3.71 5.77 13.26
N PRO A 46 -2.93 4.99 14.02
CA PRO A 46 -1.80 4.22 13.50
C PRO A 46 -2.23 3.14 12.53
N PRO A 47 -1.32 2.55 11.75
CA PRO A 47 0.11 2.84 11.74
C PRO A 47 0.43 4.11 10.97
N PHE A 48 1.62 4.62 11.20
CA PHE A 48 2.11 5.83 10.54
C PHE A 48 2.28 5.61 9.03
N TYR A 49 2.03 6.65 8.25
CA TYR A 49 2.34 6.65 6.83
C TYR A 49 3.04 7.95 6.46
N GLU A 50 3.85 7.89 5.41
CA GLU A 50 4.53 9.04 4.87
C GLU A 50 3.83 9.54 3.61
N ILE A 51 3.73 10.85 3.50
CA ILE A 51 3.24 11.47 2.26
C ILE A 51 4.47 11.72 1.41
N LEU A 52 4.50 11.11 0.22
CA LEU A 52 5.63 11.28 -0.68
C LEU A 52 5.50 12.59 -1.43
N THR A 53 6.66 13.23 -1.67
CA THR A 53 6.72 14.55 -2.30
C THR A 53 7.54 14.49 -3.56
N LYS A 54 7.76 15.65 -4.18
CA LYS A 54 8.50 15.77 -5.44
C LYS A 54 7.81 14.99 -6.55
N ASP A 55 8.52 14.10 -7.21
CA ASP A 55 7.99 13.36 -8.35
C ASP A 55 6.92 12.34 -7.97
N LEU A 56 6.82 12.04 -6.67
CA LEU A 56 5.86 11.07 -6.17
C LEU A 56 4.69 11.72 -5.44
N LYS A 57 4.41 12.96 -5.78
CA LYS A 57 3.31 13.71 -5.19
C LYS A 57 1.99 12.96 -5.39
N GLY A 58 1.24 12.81 -4.30
CA GLY A 58 -0.02 12.08 -4.32
C GLY A 58 0.11 10.62 -3.95
N TYR A 59 1.33 10.17 -3.65
CA TYR A 59 1.58 8.81 -3.24
C TYR A 59 1.86 8.77 -1.74
N TYR A 60 1.62 7.61 -1.16
CA TYR A 60 1.80 7.37 0.28
C TYR A 60 2.59 6.11 0.48
N SER A 61 3.35 6.05 1.57
CA SER A 61 4.18 4.91 1.91
C SER A 61 3.92 4.45 3.33
N ARG A 62 3.67 3.16 3.51
CA ARG A 62 3.55 2.56 4.85
C ARG A 62 4.61 1.49 5.01
N ARG A 63 5.13 1.41 6.22
CA ARG A 63 6.15 0.39 6.52
C ARG A 63 5.49 -0.98 6.64
N ILE A 64 6.01 -1.94 5.88
CA ILE A 64 5.60 -3.34 6.01
C ILE A 64 6.45 -3.98 7.11
N ASN A 65 7.76 -3.73 7.05
CA ASN A 65 8.72 -4.08 8.09
C ASN A 65 9.88 -3.09 7.99
N LYS A 66 11.03 -3.41 8.59
CA LYS A 66 12.17 -2.48 8.58
C LYS A 66 12.67 -2.14 7.18
N GLN A 67 12.59 -3.09 6.25
CA GLN A 67 13.16 -2.95 4.92
C GLN A 67 12.16 -2.69 3.82
N HIS A 68 10.92 -3.11 4.02
CA HIS A 68 9.92 -3.13 2.94
C HIS A 68 8.85 -2.09 3.19
N ARG A 69 8.39 -1.49 2.09
CA ARG A 69 7.36 -0.45 2.13
C ARG A 69 6.25 -0.76 1.15
N LEU A 70 5.03 -0.44 1.57
CA LEU A 70 3.86 -0.49 0.71
C LEU A 70 3.62 0.92 0.20
N VAL A 71 3.76 1.12 -1.11
CA VAL A 71 3.54 2.43 -1.74
C VAL A 71 2.24 2.38 -2.51
N TYR A 72 1.38 3.37 -2.29
CA TYR A 72 0.08 3.39 -2.93
C TYR A 72 -0.36 4.83 -3.19
N GLU A 73 -1.32 4.96 -4.11
CA GLU A 73 -1.98 6.24 -4.35
C GLU A 73 -3.47 6.07 -4.12
N VAL A 74 -4.15 7.17 -3.79
CA VAL A 74 -5.57 7.17 -3.53
C VAL A 74 -6.26 8.06 -4.56
N ILE A 75 -7.25 7.50 -5.25
CA ILE A 75 -8.05 8.25 -6.21
C ILE A 75 -9.44 8.38 -5.60
N GLU A 76 -9.65 9.49 -4.88
CA GLU A 76 -10.86 9.71 -4.12
C GLU A 76 -12.13 9.70 -4.96
N GLU A 77 -12.06 10.31 -6.13
CA GLU A 77 -13.22 10.41 -7.02
C GLU A 77 -13.78 9.05 -7.38
N LYS A 78 -12.93 8.05 -7.44
CA LYS A 78 -13.32 6.70 -7.84
C LYS A 78 -13.34 5.73 -6.66
N LYS A 79 -13.01 6.20 -5.48
CA LYS A 79 -12.84 5.33 -4.30
C LYS A 79 -11.93 4.16 -4.62
N ARG A 80 -10.76 4.48 -5.17
CA ARG A 80 -9.80 3.48 -5.65
C ARG A 80 -8.44 3.72 -5.02
N ILE A 81 -7.76 2.62 -4.70
CA ILE A 81 -6.38 2.63 -4.25
C ILE A 81 -5.56 1.81 -5.23
N ASN A 82 -4.50 2.40 -5.76
CA ASN A 82 -3.57 1.69 -6.61
C ASN A 82 -2.32 1.37 -5.80
N ILE A 83 -1.98 0.08 -5.68
CA ILE A 83 -0.75 -0.35 -5.03
C ILE A 83 0.37 -0.28 -6.06
N ILE A 84 1.36 0.56 -5.80
CA ILE A 84 2.43 0.85 -6.74
C ILE A 84 3.61 -0.10 -6.56
N SER A 85 4.00 -0.35 -5.32
CA SER A 85 5.07 -1.28 -5.00
C SER A 85 4.91 -1.78 -3.57
N MET A 86 5.57 -2.90 -3.26
CA MET A 86 5.46 -3.47 -1.91
C MET A 86 6.66 -4.32 -1.53
N TRP A 87 7.83 -4.11 -2.18
CA TRP A 87 8.98 -4.97 -1.91
C TRP A 87 10.07 -4.29 -1.13
N LYS A 88 10.74 -3.32 -1.68
CA LYS A 88 11.87 -2.66 -1.04
C LYS A 88 11.51 -1.24 -0.65
N HIS A 89 12.46 -0.54 -0.03
CA HIS A 89 12.42 0.91 0.00
C HIS A 89 12.16 1.39 -1.42
N TYR A 90 11.29 2.35 -1.57
CA TYR A 90 11.18 3.00 -2.86
C TYR A 90 12.46 3.81 -3.07
N GLU A 91 13.01 3.70 -4.26
CA GLU A 91 14.09 4.56 -4.72
C GLU A 91 13.62 5.09 -6.06
N PHE A 92 13.42 6.36 -6.10
CA PHE A 92 12.86 6.98 -7.29
C PHE A 92 13.69 8.16 -7.72
#